data_9c9de42e1695abea622b4c490961c394
#
_entry.id   9c9de42e1695abea622b4c490961c394
#
_cell.length_a   1.000
_cell.length_b   1.000
_cell.length_c   1.000
_cell.angle_alpha   90.00
_cell.angle_beta   90.00
_cell.angle_gamma   90.00
#
_symmetry.space_group_name_H-M   'P 1'
#
loop_
_entity.id
_entity.type
_entity.pdbx_description
1 polymer ?
#
loop_
_entity_poly.entity_id
_entity_poly.type
_entity_poly.pdbx_seq_one_letter_code
_entity_poly.pdbx_strand_id
1 'polypeptide(L)'
;MIEVGDTLRNSREVSGVTLEEVSADLDIPIILLEQIEDGNMGAFKDVFELKEYIRKYSKYIGLDPDDIIDIFNGDMFERTSKIPMDKIEEAVMENIIEEEKEERVASPYTKAVPKIKTLPFIIALVIAFIIMI
;
A
#
# COMPACT_ATOMS: atom_id res chain seq x y z
N MET A 1 11.65 -12.15 2.46
CA MET A 1 12.67 -11.46 1.63
C MET A 1 14.06 -12.06 1.82
N ILE A 2 14.48 -12.42 3.03
CA ILE A 2 15.76 -13.10 3.29
C ILE A 2 15.87 -14.40 2.48
N GLU A 3 14.83 -15.21 2.46
CA GLU A 3 14.79 -16.46 1.69
C GLU A 3 15.01 -16.25 0.19
N VAL A 4 14.40 -15.21 -0.39
CA VAL A 4 14.61 -14.83 -1.79
C VAL A 4 16.06 -14.42 -2.02
N GLY A 5 16.61 -13.55 -1.17
CA GLY A 5 17.98 -13.09 -1.25
C GLY A 5 18.99 -14.25 -1.17
N ASP A 6 18.82 -15.14 -0.21
CA ASP A 6 19.68 -16.32 -0.04
C ASP A 6 19.59 -17.26 -1.25
N THR A 7 18.39 -17.46 -1.81
CA THR A 7 18.19 -18.30 -3.00
C THR A 7 18.91 -17.72 -4.20
N LEU A 8 18.80 -16.42 -4.44
CA LEU A 8 19.48 -15.73 -5.54
C LEU A 8 20.99 -15.77 -5.38
N ARG A 9 21.50 -15.46 -4.19
CA ARG A 9 22.94 -15.51 -3.86
C ARG A 9 23.52 -16.90 -4.10
N ASN A 10 22.89 -17.93 -3.51
CA ASN A 10 23.36 -19.30 -3.64
C ASN A 10 23.39 -19.75 -5.11
N SER A 11 22.35 -19.45 -5.88
CA SER A 11 22.28 -19.81 -7.29
C SER A 11 23.32 -19.07 -8.13
N ARG A 12 23.58 -17.79 -7.83
CA ARG A 12 24.65 -17.02 -8.47
C ARG A 12 26.02 -17.63 -8.19
N GLU A 13 26.32 -17.94 -6.94
CA GLU A 13 27.60 -18.51 -6.52
C GLU A 13 27.83 -19.89 -7.13
N VAL A 14 26.80 -20.74 -7.16
CA VAL A 14 26.87 -22.04 -7.83
C VAL A 14 27.11 -21.91 -9.32
N SER A 15 26.57 -20.88 -9.95
CA SER A 15 26.80 -20.56 -11.37
C SER A 15 28.18 -19.94 -11.63
N GLY A 16 28.92 -19.58 -10.57
CA GLY A 16 30.26 -18.97 -10.68
C GLY A 16 30.23 -17.54 -11.20
N VAL A 17 29.10 -16.85 -11.11
CA VAL A 17 28.91 -15.48 -11.60
C VAL A 17 29.14 -14.48 -10.47
N THR A 18 29.85 -13.36 -10.77
CA THR A 18 30.06 -12.29 -9.80
C THR A 18 28.93 -11.25 -9.84
N LEU A 19 28.76 -10.47 -8.77
CA LEU A 19 27.78 -9.39 -8.73
C LEU A 19 28.10 -8.30 -9.76
N GLU A 20 29.37 -8.06 -10.04
CA GLU A 20 29.84 -7.11 -11.05
C GLU A 20 29.37 -7.51 -12.45
N GLU A 21 29.45 -8.81 -12.77
CA GLU A 21 28.99 -9.35 -14.07
C GLU A 21 27.45 -9.19 -14.17
N VAL A 22 26.71 -9.57 -13.14
CA VAL A 22 25.25 -9.38 -13.11
C VAL A 22 24.88 -7.90 -13.28
N SER A 23 25.56 -7.02 -12.56
CA SER A 23 25.35 -5.58 -12.63
C SER A 23 25.56 -5.02 -14.03
N ALA A 24 26.65 -5.43 -14.68
CA ALA A 24 26.98 -4.98 -16.03
C ALA A 24 26.00 -5.50 -17.09
N ASP A 25 25.58 -6.75 -16.97
CA ASP A 25 24.72 -7.40 -17.96
C ASP A 25 23.24 -6.99 -17.83
N LEU A 26 22.78 -6.71 -16.61
CA LEU A 26 21.38 -6.32 -16.35
C LEU A 26 21.16 -4.80 -16.27
N ASP A 27 22.25 -4.01 -16.28
CA ASP A 27 22.21 -2.56 -16.06
C ASP A 27 21.51 -2.20 -14.72
N ILE A 28 21.82 -2.98 -13.69
CA ILE A 28 21.34 -2.77 -12.32
C ILE A 28 22.53 -2.39 -11.45
N PRO A 29 22.49 -1.29 -10.70
CA PRO A 29 23.57 -0.91 -9.78
C PRO A 29 23.92 -2.04 -8.83
N ILE A 30 25.20 -2.35 -8.69
CA ILE A 30 25.70 -3.45 -7.84
C ILE A 30 25.19 -3.36 -6.41
N ILE A 31 25.07 -2.15 -5.87
CA ILE A 31 24.57 -1.91 -4.53
C ILE A 31 23.11 -2.40 -4.37
N LEU A 32 22.28 -2.29 -5.41
CA LEU A 32 20.91 -2.78 -5.36
C LEU A 32 20.86 -4.31 -5.44
N LEU A 33 21.76 -4.95 -6.19
CA LEU A 33 21.88 -6.40 -6.20
C LEU A 33 22.31 -6.93 -4.83
N GLU A 34 23.27 -6.28 -4.17
CA GLU A 34 23.66 -6.60 -2.79
C GLU A 34 22.48 -6.47 -1.84
N GLN A 35 21.68 -5.39 -1.95
CA GLN A 35 20.51 -5.19 -1.12
C GLN A 35 19.42 -6.26 -1.35
N ILE A 36 19.27 -6.75 -2.58
CA ILE A 36 18.38 -7.88 -2.89
C ILE A 36 18.87 -9.14 -2.17
N GLU A 37 20.14 -9.47 -2.29
CA GLU A 37 20.73 -10.64 -1.66
C GLU A 37 20.70 -10.55 -0.12
N ASP A 38 20.82 -9.37 0.45
CA ASP A 38 20.72 -9.12 1.90
C ASP A 38 19.26 -9.06 2.40
N GLY A 39 18.29 -9.10 1.49
CA GLY A 39 16.86 -9.04 1.84
C GLY A 39 16.40 -7.67 2.31
N ASN A 40 17.13 -6.59 1.98
CA ASN A 40 16.81 -5.23 2.37
C ASN A 40 15.90 -4.54 1.34
N MET A 41 14.60 -4.47 1.64
CA MET A 41 13.62 -3.83 0.76
C MET A 41 13.64 -2.30 0.82
N GLY A 42 14.18 -1.72 1.90
CA GLY A 42 14.18 -0.28 2.11
C GLY A 42 15.13 0.51 1.18
N ALA A 43 15.97 -0.18 0.41
CA ALA A 43 16.88 0.44 -0.55
C ALA A 43 16.20 0.79 -1.89
N PHE A 44 14.98 0.31 -2.12
CA PHE A 44 14.26 0.46 -3.38
C PHE A 44 13.20 1.55 -3.28
N LYS A 45 12.96 2.22 -4.40
CA LYS A 45 11.97 3.28 -4.52
C LYS A 45 10.56 2.78 -4.21
N ASP A 46 10.23 1.61 -4.73
CA ASP A 46 8.97 0.94 -4.49
C ASP A 46 9.08 -0.58 -4.68
N VAL A 47 8.02 -1.30 -4.31
CA VAL A 47 7.97 -2.76 -4.39
C VAL A 47 7.93 -3.28 -5.83
N PHE A 48 7.45 -2.48 -6.78
CA PHE A 48 7.37 -2.88 -8.19
C PHE A 48 8.74 -2.88 -8.83
N GLU A 49 9.56 -1.85 -8.55
CA GLU A 49 10.96 -1.78 -8.97
C GLU A 49 11.74 -2.98 -8.42
N LEU A 50 11.59 -3.27 -7.13
CA LEU A 50 12.24 -4.43 -6.51
C LEU A 50 11.84 -5.75 -7.18
N LYS A 51 10.53 -5.97 -7.45
CA LYS A 51 10.05 -7.16 -8.15
C LYS A 51 10.61 -7.29 -9.57
N GLU A 52 10.75 -6.18 -10.28
CA GLU A 52 11.33 -6.17 -11.62
C GLU A 52 12.80 -6.60 -11.59
N TYR A 53 13.58 -6.09 -10.64
CA TYR A 53 14.98 -6.49 -10.47
C TYR A 53 15.11 -7.96 -10.06
N ILE A 54 14.27 -8.45 -9.14
CA ILE A 54 14.22 -9.87 -8.76
C ILE A 54 13.93 -10.74 -9.99
N ARG A 55 12.97 -10.38 -10.85
CA ARG A 55 12.65 -11.12 -12.07
C ARG A 55 13.82 -11.17 -13.05
N LYS A 56 14.44 -10.03 -13.30
CA LYS A 56 15.62 -9.95 -14.20
C LYS A 56 16.77 -10.79 -13.67
N TYR A 57 17.03 -10.68 -12.36
CA TYR A 57 18.13 -11.40 -11.72
C TYR A 57 17.88 -12.91 -11.71
N SER A 58 16.68 -13.36 -11.31
CA SER A 58 16.29 -14.78 -11.32
C SER A 58 16.48 -15.39 -12.71
N LYS A 59 15.96 -14.73 -13.73
CA LYS A 59 16.09 -15.18 -15.12
C LYS A 59 17.55 -15.27 -15.58
N TYR A 60 18.37 -14.31 -15.19
CA TYR A 60 19.79 -14.26 -15.55
C TYR A 60 20.58 -15.46 -15.00
N ILE A 61 20.32 -15.84 -13.74
CA ILE A 61 21.00 -16.97 -13.08
C ILE A 61 20.30 -18.33 -13.32
N GLY A 62 19.29 -18.37 -14.19
CA GLY A 62 18.63 -19.62 -14.61
C GLY A 62 17.54 -20.14 -13.65
N LEU A 63 17.04 -19.31 -12.75
CA LEU A 63 15.86 -19.62 -11.92
C LEU A 63 14.59 -19.22 -12.64
N ASP A 64 13.46 -19.87 -12.26
CA ASP A 64 12.14 -19.44 -12.70
C ASP A 64 11.76 -18.14 -11.99
N PRO A 65 11.55 -17.02 -12.72
CA PRO A 65 11.21 -15.75 -12.10
C PRO A 65 9.87 -15.76 -11.35
N ASP A 66 8.90 -16.55 -11.83
CA ASP A 66 7.57 -16.58 -11.23
C ASP A 66 7.59 -17.32 -9.90
N ASP A 67 8.33 -18.43 -9.79
CA ASP A 67 8.54 -19.14 -8.53
C ASP A 67 9.19 -18.22 -7.48
N ILE A 68 10.21 -17.46 -7.87
CA ILE A 68 10.89 -16.52 -6.95
C ILE A 68 9.97 -15.39 -6.53
N ILE A 69 9.15 -14.88 -7.43
CA ILE A 69 8.15 -13.84 -7.11
C ILE A 69 7.05 -14.37 -6.21
N ASP A 70 6.66 -15.62 -6.34
CA ASP A 70 5.65 -16.23 -5.45
C ASP A 70 6.19 -16.37 -4.03
N ILE A 71 7.44 -16.77 -3.85
CA ILE A 71 8.13 -16.77 -2.54
C ILE A 71 8.18 -15.34 -1.98
N PHE A 72 8.54 -14.36 -2.81
CA PHE A 72 8.56 -12.95 -2.40
C PHE A 72 7.18 -12.45 -1.95
N ASN A 73 6.13 -12.75 -2.70
CA ASN A 73 4.76 -12.37 -2.36
C ASN A 73 4.28 -13.02 -1.06
N GLY A 74 4.63 -14.29 -0.83
CA GLY A 74 4.35 -15.00 0.41
C GLY A 74 4.99 -14.32 1.62
N ASP A 75 6.26 -13.97 1.51
CA ASP A 75 7.04 -13.23 2.52
C ASP A 75 6.41 -11.86 2.85
N MET A 76 5.97 -11.14 1.81
CA MET A 76 5.30 -9.84 1.94
C MET A 76 3.95 -9.98 2.64
N PHE A 77 3.17 -11.00 2.28
CA PHE A 77 1.87 -11.26 2.90
C PHE A 77 2.02 -11.61 4.40
N GLU A 78 3.00 -12.45 4.77
CA GLU A 78 3.28 -12.76 6.18
C GLU A 78 3.64 -11.52 6.99
N ARG A 79 4.42 -10.61 6.43
CA ARG A 79 4.82 -9.37 7.10
C ARG A 79 3.65 -8.41 7.31
N THR A 80 2.77 -8.28 6.32
CA THR A 80 1.57 -7.42 6.43
C THR A 80 0.49 -8.04 7.31
N SER A 81 0.39 -9.36 7.37
CA SER A 81 -0.56 -10.08 8.24
C SER A 81 -0.17 -10.06 9.71
N LYS A 82 1.09 -9.76 10.03
CA LYS A 82 1.60 -9.64 11.41
C LYS A 82 1.45 -8.24 12.01
N ILE A 83 0.74 -7.31 11.34
CA ILE A 83 0.36 -6.04 11.96
C ILE A 83 -0.67 -6.37 13.05
N PRO A 84 -0.34 -6.14 14.34
CA PRO A 84 -1.27 -6.40 15.43
C PRO A 84 -2.56 -5.61 15.24
N MET A 85 -3.72 -6.25 15.40
CA MET A 85 -5.04 -5.60 15.25
C MET A 85 -5.20 -4.37 16.16
N ASP A 86 -4.57 -4.40 17.33
CA ASP A 86 -4.51 -3.30 18.30
C ASP A 86 -3.90 -2.03 17.72
N LYS A 87 -2.85 -2.14 16.89
CA LYS A 87 -2.26 -0.97 16.21
C LYS A 87 -3.13 -0.40 15.09
N ILE A 88 -3.95 -1.24 14.45
CA ILE A 88 -4.90 -0.79 13.44
C ILE A 88 -6.05 -0.06 14.13
N GLU A 89 -6.54 -0.56 15.26
CA GLU A 89 -7.62 0.04 16.04
C GLU A 89 -7.21 1.41 16.61
N GLU A 90 -5.95 1.54 17.08
CA GLU A 90 -5.38 2.80 17.57
C GLU A 90 -5.24 3.84 16.43
N ALA A 91 -4.73 3.45 15.26
CA ALA A 91 -4.61 4.32 14.09
C ALA A 91 -5.97 4.73 13.50
N VAL A 92 -6.98 3.85 13.53
CA VAL A 92 -8.36 4.16 13.11
C VAL A 92 -9.02 5.10 14.10
N MET A 93 -8.84 4.90 15.41
CA MET A 93 -9.35 5.83 16.42
C MET A 93 -8.72 7.21 16.33
N GLU A 94 -7.43 7.30 16.08
CA GLU A 94 -6.72 8.58 15.93
C GLU A 94 -7.22 9.35 14.70
N ASN A 95 -7.44 8.67 13.57
CA ASN A 95 -8.02 9.27 12.37
C ASN A 95 -9.49 9.70 12.57
N ILE A 96 -10.31 8.95 13.31
CA ILE A 96 -11.71 9.33 13.61
C ILE A 96 -11.74 10.58 14.50
N ILE A 97 -10.82 10.70 15.45
CA ILE A 97 -10.71 11.87 16.34
C ILE A 97 -10.23 13.11 15.56
N GLU A 98 -9.35 12.94 14.57
CA GLU A 98 -8.93 14.03 13.68
C GLU A 98 -10.07 14.46 12.73
N GLU A 99 -10.81 13.54 12.14
CA GLU A 99 -12.00 13.86 11.30
C GLU A 99 -13.08 14.58 12.10
N GLU A 100 -13.39 14.20 13.34
CA GLU A 100 -14.33 14.93 14.19
C GLU A 100 -13.84 16.34 14.57
N LYS A 101 -12.54 16.57 14.60
CA LYS A 101 -11.94 17.89 14.81
C LYS A 101 -11.96 18.75 13.57
N GLU A 102 -11.82 18.16 12.38
CA GLU A 102 -11.84 18.87 11.10
C GLU A 102 -13.27 19.24 10.64
N GLU A 103 -14.30 18.49 11.04
CA GLU A 103 -15.70 18.86 10.74
C GLU A 103 -16.13 20.20 11.34
N ARG A 104 -15.36 20.80 12.23
CA ARG A 104 -15.57 22.15 12.76
C ARG A 104 -14.94 23.28 11.93
N VAL A 105 -14.16 22.96 10.93
CA VAL A 105 -13.61 23.95 10.00
C VAL A 105 -14.54 24.01 8.79
N ALA A 106 -15.47 24.97 8.81
CA ALA A 106 -16.36 25.24 7.70
C ALA A 106 -15.54 25.52 6.43
N SER A 107 -15.51 24.55 5.52
CA SER A 107 -14.91 24.75 4.20
C SER A 107 -15.65 25.88 3.48
N PRO A 108 -14.96 26.88 2.92
CA PRO A 108 -15.61 27.98 2.19
C PRO A 108 -16.36 27.51 0.93
N TYR A 109 -16.28 26.22 0.61
CA TYR A 109 -16.96 25.58 -0.52
C TYR A 109 -18.25 24.84 -0.15
N THR A 110 -18.55 24.66 1.13
CA THR A 110 -19.81 24.03 1.58
C THR A 110 -20.87 25.13 1.56
N LYS A 111 -21.59 25.30 0.43
CA LYS A 111 -22.83 26.09 0.40
C LYS A 111 -23.77 25.47 1.42
N ALA A 112 -24.06 26.22 2.49
CA ALA A 112 -25.06 25.84 3.47
C ALA A 112 -26.37 25.55 2.73
N VAL A 113 -26.84 24.30 2.79
CA VAL A 113 -28.16 23.94 2.27
C VAL A 113 -29.17 24.79 3.06
N PRO A 114 -29.95 25.65 2.41
CA PRO A 114 -30.91 26.47 3.12
C PRO A 114 -31.91 25.54 3.85
N LYS A 115 -31.93 25.57 5.18
CA LYS A 115 -32.95 24.90 5.96
C LYS A 115 -34.28 25.53 5.58
N ILE A 116 -35.02 24.87 4.69
CA ILE A 116 -36.34 25.30 4.26
C ILE A 116 -37.27 25.18 5.50
N LYS A 117 -37.54 26.29 6.16
CA LYS A 117 -38.49 26.38 7.26
C LYS A 117 -39.95 26.37 6.73
N THR A 118 -40.23 25.41 5.84
CA THR A 118 -41.58 25.28 5.23
C THR A 118 -42.51 24.40 6.05
N LEU A 119 -42.02 23.67 7.05
CA LEU A 119 -42.81 22.77 7.87
C LEU A 119 -44.01 23.48 8.59
N PRO A 120 -43.81 24.67 9.20
CA PRO A 120 -44.95 25.35 9.85
C PRO A 120 -46.00 25.85 8.85
N PHE A 121 -45.63 26.21 7.63
CA PHE A 121 -46.57 26.66 6.59
C PHE A 121 -47.43 25.52 6.06
N ILE A 122 -46.90 24.33 5.90
CA ILE A 122 -47.63 23.13 5.45
C ILE A 122 -48.64 22.72 6.51
N ILE A 123 -48.28 22.76 7.79
CA ILE A 123 -49.17 22.42 8.91
C ILE A 123 -50.33 23.45 9.00
N ALA A 124 -50.05 24.75 8.83
CA ALA A 124 -51.08 25.79 8.84
C ALA A 124 -52.08 25.62 7.69
N LEU A 125 -51.63 25.24 6.49
CA LEU A 125 -52.48 24.98 5.32
C LEU A 125 -53.41 23.77 5.54
N VAL A 126 -52.88 22.69 6.13
CA VAL A 126 -53.67 21.50 6.44
C VAL A 126 -54.74 21.80 7.48
N ILE A 127 -54.44 22.58 8.53
CA ILE A 127 -55.40 22.98 9.56
C ILE A 127 -56.49 23.88 8.96
N ALA A 128 -56.12 24.85 8.10
CA ALA A 128 -57.08 25.70 7.42
C ALA A 128 -58.04 24.91 6.51
N PHE A 129 -57.55 23.87 5.85
CA PHE A 129 -58.36 23.00 4.99
C PHE A 129 -59.36 22.14 5.79
N ILE A 130 -58.97 21.69 6.99
CA ILE A 130 -59.85 20.90 7.88
C ILE A 130 -60.96 21.77 8.44
N ILE A 131 -60.72 23.06 8.69
CA ILE A 131 -61.74 23.97 9.23
C ILE A 131 -62.76 24.40 8.15
N MET A 132 -62.40 24.27 6.86
CA MET A 132 -63.26 24.66 5.77
C MET A 132 -64.19 23.55 5.25
N ILE A 133 -64.05 22.33 5.75
CA ILE A 133 -64.93 21.18 5.49
C ILE A 133 -65.91 21.00 6.62
#